data_07e0d2db341b2e44398e7222188fb6e1
#
_entry.id   07e0d2db341b2e44398e7222188fb6e1
#
_cell.length_a   1.000
_cell.length_b   1.000
_cell.length_c   1.000
_cell.angle_alpha   90.00
_cell.angle_beta   90.00
_cell.angle_gamma   90.00
#
_symmetry.space_group_name_H-M   'P 1'
#
loop_
_entity.id
_entity.type
_entity.pdbx_description
1 polymer ?
#
loop_
_entity_poly.entity_id
_entity_poly.type
_entity_poly.pdbx_seq_one_letter_code
_entity_poly.pdbx_strand_id
1 'polypeptide(L)'
;AFLDGNDHEIITWLKNAHTTSQYTTSVCTGSLVLAAAGLLTDLTATTHWSAYDTLKELGSLPVADRVVEHLDQRIITAAGVSAGIDMALRLSQLLVDTEAAKAMQLMIEYDPQPPFNAGTVSAAGEQVMERLIQYAEDKQ
;
A
#
# COMPACT_ATOMS: atom_id res chain seq x y z
N ALA A 1 11.45 9.61 10.72
CA ALA A 1 11.42 9.10 12.11
C ALA A 1 11.21 7.59 12.12
N PHE A 2 10.31 7.05 11.28
CA PHE A 2 10.00 5.60 11.26
C PHE A 2 11.10 4.72 10.63
N LEU A 3 12.10 5.30 10.00
CA LEU A 3 13.11 4.58 9.21
C LEU A 3 14.55 4.89 9.63
N ASP A 4 14.77 5.47 10.80
CA ASP A 4 16.11 5.91 11.26
C ASP A 4 16.99 4.76 11.78
N GLY A 5 16.65 3.51 11.48
CA GLY A 5 17.45 2.34 11.83
C GLY A 5 17.39 1.92 13.31
N ASN A 6 16.59 2.64 14.13
CA ASN A 6 16.41 2.33 15.55
C ASN A 6 15.23 1.39 15.83
N ASP A 7 14.40 1.09 14.83
CA ASP A 7 13.26 0.16 14.96
C ASP A 7 13.66 -1.29 14.66
N HIS A 8 14.81 -1.73 15.16
CA HIS A 8 15.31 -3.10 14.98
C HIS A 8 14.31 -4.17 15.43
N GLU A 9 13.49 -3.88 16.43
CA GLU A 9 12.51 -4.83 16.96
C GLU A 9 11.38 -5.08 15.96
N ILE A 10 10.79 -4.04 15.38
CA ILE A 10 9.71 -4.14 14.39
C ILE A 10 10.23 -4.82 13.12
N ILE A 11 11.39 -4.41 12.63
CA ILE A 11 12.01 -5.00 11.44
C ILE A 11 12.31 -6.48 11.67
N THR A 12 12.87 -6.83 12.83
CA THR A 12 13.18 -8.22 13.21
C THR A 12 11.88 -9.03 13.34
N TRP A 13 10.85 -8.47 13.98
CA TRP A 13 9.55 -9.12 14.12
C TRP A 13 8.92 -9.38 12.75
N LEU A 14 8.92 -8.40 11.83
CA LEU A 14 8.38 -8.55 10.48
C LEU A 14 9.08 -9.67 9.68
N LYS A 15 10.40 -9.70 9.72
CA LYS A 15 11.18 -10.79 9.08
C LYS A 15 10.77 -12.15 9.59
N ASN A 16 10.64 -12.29 10.91
CA ASN A 16 10.24 -13.54 11.54
C ASN A 16 8.80 -13.91 11.21
N ALA A 17 7.87 -12.96 11.32
CA ALA A 17 6.46 -13.16 11.01
C ALA A 17 6.23 -13.58 9.55
N HIS A 18 6.98 -12.98 8.62
CA HIS A 18 6.92 -13.33 7.20
C HIS A 18 7.28 -14.78 6.92
N THR A 19 8.13 -15.41 7.73
CA THR A 19 8.52 -16.82 7.54
C THR A 19 7.35 -17.79 7.67
N THR A 20 6.35 -17.46 8.49
CA THR A 20 5.21 -18.33 8.84
C THR A 20 3.86 -17.78 8.37
N SER A 21 3.74 -16.50 8.01
CA SER A 21 2.49 -15.91 7.53
C SER A 21 2.11 -16.45 6.14
N GLN A 22 0.82 -16.64 5.91
CA GLN A 22 0.30 -16.98 4.57
C GLN A 22 0.54 -15.84 3.58
N TYR A 23 0.30 -14.61 4.00
CA TYR A 23 0.59 -13.41 3.24
C TYR A 23 1.12 -12.32 4.16
N THR A 24 2.05 -11.52 3.64
CA THR A 24 2.51 -10.28 4.25
C THR A 24 2.04 -9.14 3.38
N THR A 25 1.24 -8.24 3.93
CA THR A 25 0.61 -7.19 3.13
C THR A 25 0.90 -5.81 3.69
N SER A 26 0.83 -4.81 2.84
CA SER A 26 0.94 -3.41 3.25
C SER A 26 -0.09 -2.53 2.56
N VAL A 27 -0.50 -1.47 3.24
CA VAL A 27 -1.33 -0.40 2.68
C VAL A 27 -0.58 0.92 2.84
N CYS A 28 -0.62 1.75 1.80
CA CYS A 28 -0.06 3.10 1.84
C CYS A 28 1.45 3.05 2.17
N THR A 29 1.94 3.93 3.03
CA THR A 29 3.35 3.98 3.47
C THR A 29 3.79 2.78 4.32
N GLY A 30 2.90 1.85 4.65
CA GLY A 30 3.27 0.59 5.28
C GLY A 30 4.26 -0.25 4.46
N SER A 31 4.28 -0.09 3.13
CA SER A 31 5.27 -0.72 2.25
C SER A 31 6.71 -0.28 2.53
N LEU A 32 6.92 0.94 3.04
CA LEU A 32 8.24 1.42 3.42
C LEU A 32 8.83 0.59 4.57
N VAL A 33 7.99 0.13 5.49
CA VAL A 33 8.42 -0.74 6.60
C VAL A 33 8.81 -2.13 6.09
N LEU A 34 8.04 -2.68 5.13
CA LEU A 34 8.39 -3.93 4.46
C LEU A 34 9.69 -3.80 3.65
N ALA A 35 9.89 -2.68 2.96
CA ALA A 35 11.12 -2.40 2.22
C ALA A 35 12.32 -2.27 3.17
N ALA A 36 12.19 -1.55 4.28
CA ALA A 36 13.21 -1.44 5.31
C ALA A 36 13.56 -2.80 5.94
N ALA A 37 12.59 -3.71 6.01
CA ALA A 37 12.84 -5.10 6.40
C ALA A 37 13.52 -5.95 5.31
N GLY A 38 13.77 -5.39 4.11
CA GLY A 38 14.37 -6.10 2.98
C GLY A 38 13.41 -7.06 2.26
N LEU A 39 12.12 -7.04 2.60
CA LEU A 39 11.12 -7.92 2.00
C LEU A 39 10.72 -7.50 0.58
N LEU A 40 11.02 -6.27 0.18
CA LEU A 40 10.68 -5.72 -1.14
C LEU A 40 11.92 -5.44 -2.02
N THR A 41 13.09 -5.93 -1.63
CA THR A 41 14.34 -5.72 -2.38
C THR A 41 14.21 -6.30 -3.80
N ASP A 42 14.47 -5.45 -4.81
CA ASP A 42 14.38 -5.76 -6.24
C ASP A 42 12.98 -6.21 -6.72
N LEU A 43 11.95 -6.06 -5.89
CA LEU A 43 10.57 -6.33 -6.26
C LEU A 43 9.83 -5.04 -6.68
N THR A 44 8.93 -5.18 -7.65
CA THR A 44 7.94 -4.13 -7.87
C THR A 44 7.02 -4.01 -6.67
N ALA A 45 6.71 -2.80 -6.25
CA ALA A 45 5.79 -2.55 -5.14
C ALA A 45 5.10 -1.20 -5.31
N THR A 46 3.95 -1.06 -4.67
CA THR A 46 3.24 0.21 -4.61
C THR A 46 3.19 0.76 -3.18
N THR A 47 2.96 2.04 -3.08
CA THR A 47 2.85 2.79 -1.83
C THR A 47 1.92 3.98 -2.04
N HIS A 48 1.75 4.84 -1.04
CA HIS A 48 1.14 6.15 -1.27
C HIS A 48 1.96 6.95 -2.30
N TRP A 49 1.31 7.63 -3.22
CA TRP A 49 1.95 8.33 -4.34
C TRP A 49 3.09 9.28 -3.91
N SER A 50 3.01 9.88 -2.73
CA SER A 50 4.02 10.80 -2.19
C SER A 50 5.28 10.11 -1.66
N ALA A 51 5.32 8.78 -1.62
CA ALA A 51 6.38 8.00 -1.01
C ALA A 51 7.15 7.10 -2.01
N TYR A 52 6.95 7.28 -3.31
CA TYR A 52 7.64 6.48 -4.33
C TYR A 52 9.16 6.62 -4.28
N ASP A 53 9.66 7.84 -4.11
CA ASP A 53 11.11 8.07 -4.04
C ASP A 53 11.72 7.37 -2.82
N THR A 54 11.07 7.48 -1.66
CA THR A 54 11.52 6.78 -0.44
C THR A 54 11.46 5.25 -0.61
N LEU A 55 10.42 4.73 -1.26
CA LEU A 55 10.32 3.29 -1.54
C LEU A 55 11.45 2.81 -2.44
N LYS A 56 11.83 3.61 -3.43
CA LYS A 56 12.96 3.34 -4.32
C LYS A 56 14.29 3.38 -3.58
N GLU A 57 14.51 4.38 -2.72
CA GLU A 57 15.71 4.48 -1.88
C GLU A 57 15.90 3.27 -0.96
N LEU A 58 14.81 2.63 -0.55
CA LEU A 58 14.80 1.41 0.25
C LEU A 58 15.00 0.12 -0.57
N GLY A 59 15.30 0.24 -1.89
CA GLY A 59 15.68 -0.88 -2.74
C GLY A 59 14.54 -1.60 -3.45
N SER A 60 13.32 -1.06 -3.41
CA SER A 60 12.17 -1.57 -4.18
C SER A 60 12.08 -0.90 -5.55
N LEU A 61 11.25 -1.43 -6.45
CA LEU A 61 10.93 -0.90 -7.76
C LEU A 61 9.49 -0.33 -7.74
N PRO A 62 9.31 0.97 -7.44
CA PRO A 62 7.97 1.55 -7.30
C PRO A 62 7.18 1.51 -8.61
N VAL A 63 5.90 1.12 -8.53
CA VAL A 63 4.94 1.17 -9.63
C VAL A 63 3.65 1.83 -9.18
N ALA A 64 2.96 2.50 -10.11
CA ALA A 64 1.75 3.26 -9.82
C ALA A 64 0.47 2.40 -9.82
N ASP A 65 0.61 1.09 -9.74
CA ASP A 65 -0.52 0.17 -9.68
C ASP A 65 -1.22 0.26 -8.31
N ARG A 66 -2.52 0.08 -8.31
CA ARG A 66 -3.33 0.18 -7.10
C ARG A 66 -3.05 -0.95 -6.11
N VAL A 67 -2.78 -2.16 -6.62
CA VAL A 67 -2.38 -3.34 -5.85
C VAL A 67 -1.31 -4.08 -6.64
N VAL A 68 -0.23 -4.49 -6.00
CA VAL A 68 0.87 -5.27 -6.57
C VAL A 68 1.00 -6.59 -5.83
N GLU A 69 1.00 -7.70 -6.55
CA GLU A 69 1.02 -9.06 -6.00
C GLU A 69 2.30 -9.80 -6.38
N HIS A 70 2.97 -10.38 -5.41
CA HIS A 70 4.02 -11.39 -5.56
C HIS A 70 3.60 -12.64 -4.79
N LEU A 71 2.71 -13.45 -5.37
CA LEU A 71 2.05 -14.56 -4.67
C LEU A 71 3.02 -15.70 -4.33
N ASP A 72 4.03 -15.93 -5.15
CA ASP A 72 5.12 -16.87 -4.90
C ASP A 72 5.97 -16.47 -3.67
N GLN A 73 6.06 -15.19 -3.40
CA GLN A 73 6.75 -14.61 -2.23
C GLN A 73 5.79 -14.27 -1.09
N ARG A 74 4.51 -14.48 -1.30
CA ARG A 74 3.45 -14.21 -0.30
C ARG A 74 3.39 -12.74 0.13
N ILE A 75 3.65 -11.83 -0.81
CA ILE A 75 3.67 -10.38 -0.57
C ILE A 75 2.63 -9.70 -1.44
N ILE A 76 1.85 -8.79 -0.85
CA ILE A 76 0.90 -7.93 -1.57
C ILE A 76 1.03 -6.51 -1.00
N THR A 77 1.23 -5.53 -1.88
CA THR A 77 1.25 -4.11 -1.50
C THR A 77 0.08 -3.37 -2.13
N ALA A 78 -0.55 -2.49 -1.38
CA ALA A 78 -1.60 -1.60 -1.85
C ALA A 78 -1.17 -0.14 -1.76
N ALA A 79 -1.63 0.68 -2.69
CA ALA A 79 -1.37 2.11 -2.76
C ALA A 79 -2.03 2.89 -1.59
N GLY A 80 -2.58 4.07 -1.82
CA GLY A 80 -3.20 4.87 -0.77
C GLY A 80 -4.38 4.18 -0.06
N VAL A 81 -4.87 4.81 0.97
CA VAL A 81 -5.84 4.27 1.96
C VAL A 81 -6.96 3.43 1.37
N SER A 82 -7.66 3.92 0.35
CA SER A 82 -8.80 3.22 -0.26
C SER A 82 -8.39 1.98 -1.08
N ALA A 83 -7.17 1.93 -1.57
CA ALA A 83 -6.63 0.75 -2.25
C ALA A 83 -6.50 -0.46 -1.30
N GLY A 84 -6.40 -0.21 0.00
CA GLY A 84 -6.43 -1.25 1.02
C GLY A 84 -7.71 -2.05 1.05
N ILE A 85 -8.85 -1.44 0.69
CA ILE A 85 -10.14 -2.15 0.59
C ILE A 85 -10.10 -3.12 -0.60
N ASP A 86 -9.64 -2.66 -1.76
CA ASP A 86 -9.50 -3.51 -2.95
C ASP A 86 -8.57 -4.69 -2.68
N MET A 87 -7.42 -4.42 -2.02
CA MET A 87 -6.50 -5.47 -1.62
C MET A 87 -7.13 -6.46 -0.63
N ALA A 88 -7.90 -5.99 0.36
CA ALA A 88 -8.55 -6.86 1.33
C ALA A 88 -9.58 -7.80 0.68
N LEU A 89 -10.33 -7.32 -0.31
CA LEU A 89 -11.24 -8.15 -1.09
C LEU A 89 -10.46 -9.19 -1.92
N ARG A 90 -9.35 -8.78 -2.53
CA ARG A 90 -8.48 -9.71 -3.25
C ARG A 90 -7.86 -10.75 -2.32
N LEU A 91 -7.42 -10.36 -1.14
CA LEU A 91 -6.90 -11.27 -0.12
C LEU A 91 -7.96 -12.27 0.34
N SER A 92 -9.20 -11.81 0.53
CA SER A 92 -10.34 -12.71 0.86
C SER A 92 -10.56 -13.75 -0.24
N GLN A 93 -10.44 -13.35 -1.50
CA GLN A 93 -10.52 -14.27 -2.63
C GLN A 93 -9.39 -15.31 -2.62
N LEU A 94 -8.17 -14.91 -2.32
CA LEU A 94 -7.00 -15.80 -2.26
C LEU A 94 -7.07 -16.78 -1.09
N LEU A 95 -7.61 -16.34 0.06
CA LEU A 95 -7.67 -17.14 1.29
C LEU A 95 -8.86 -18.08 1.32
N VAL A 96 -9.96 -17.73 0.67
CA VAL A 96 -11.21 -18.50 0.68
C VAL A 96 -11.63 -18.81 -0.76
N ASP A 97 -12.38 -17.90 -1.40
CA ASP A 97 -12.82 -17.98 -2.79
C ASP A 97 -13.46 -16.68 -3.27
N THR A 98 -13.85 -16.66 -4.54
CA THR A 98 -14.46 -15.48 -5.19
C THR A 98 -15.82 -15.11 -4.58
N GLU A 99 -16.64 -16.08 -4.22
CA GLU A 99 -17.98 -15.82 -3.68
C GLU A 99 -17.90 -15.26 -2.26
N ALA A 100 -16.93 -15.72 -1.45
CA ALA A 100 -16.63 -15.15 -0.14
C ALA A 100 -16.19 -13.67 -0.26
N ALA A 101 -15.31 -13.35 -1.20
CA ALA A 101 -14.88 -11.97 -1.44
C ALA A 101 -16.05 -11.07 -1.86
N LYS A 102 -16.93 -11.54 -2.77
CA LYS A 102 -18.14 -10.81 -3.16
C LYS A 102 -19.12 -10.62 -2.00
N ALA A 103 -19.28 -11.64 -1.16
CA ALA A 103 -20.13 -11.53 0.03
C ALA A 103 -19.58 -10.48 1.02
N MET A 104 -18.27 -10.40 1.22
CA MET A 104 -17.65 -9.36 2.02
C MET A 104 -17.84 -7.97 1.40
N GLN A 105 -17.67 -7.85 0.09
CA GLN A 105 -17.90 -6.57 -0.62
C GLN A 105 -19.35 -6.10 -0.44
N LEU A 106 -20.32 -6.99 -0.59
CA LEU A 106 -21.74 -6.68 -0.37
C LEU A 106 -22.01 -6.32 1.09
N MET A 107 -21.44 -7.06 2.05
CA MET A 107 -21.65 -6.84 3.47
C MET A 107 -21.16 -5.46 3.95
N ILE A 108 -20.05 -4.97 3.40
CA ILE A 108 -19.51 -3.63 3.71
C ILE A 108 -20.08 -2.53 2.78
N GLU A 109 -20.97 -2.90 1.85
CA GLU A 109 -21.58 -1.99 0.87
C GLU A 109 -20.51 -1.18 0.07
N TYR A 110 -19.41 -1.84 -0.31
CA TYR A 110 -18.35 -1.20 -1.05
C TYR A 110 -18.70 -1.08 -2.54
N ASP A 111 -19.41 0.01 -2.85
CA ASP A 111 -19.80 0.42 -4.20
C ASP A 111 -19.37 1.89 -4.43
N PRO A 112 -18.06 2.17 -4.62
CA PRO A 112 -17.52 3.52 -4.60
C PRO A 112 -18.03 4.36 -5.78
N GLN A 113 -18.63 5.50 -5.46
CA GLN A 113 -19.15 6.50 -6.40
C GLN A 113 -18.65 7.89 -6.00
N PRO A 114 -17.35 8.17 -6.08
CA PRO A 114 -16.80 9.44 -5.66
C PRO A 114 -17.34 10.57 -6.57
N PRO A 115 -17.66 11.75 -6.00
CA PRO A 115 -18.22 12.86 -6.77
C PRO A 115 -17.19 13.53 -7.69
N PHE A 116 -15.90 13.18 -7.54
CA PHE A 116 -14.81 13.75 -8.32
C PHE A 116 -13.90 12.65 -8.87
N ASN A 117 -13.26 12.93 -10.01
CA ASN A 117 -12.22 12.09 -10.58
C ASN A 117 -10.83 12.71 -10.30
N ALA A 118 -10.42 12.75 -9.04
CA ALA A 118 -9.18 13.35 -8.59
C ALA A 118 -8.36 12.39 -7.66
N GLY A 119 -8.60 11.08 -7.79
CA GLY A 119 -7.99 10.08 -6.93
C GLY A 119 -6.55 9.68 -7.28
N THR A 120 -5.99 10.21 -8.37
CA THR A 120 -4.58 10.03 -8.76
C THR A 120 -3.94 11.37 -9.05
N VAL A 121 -2.62 11.47 -8.95
CA VAL A 121 -1.88 12.71 -9.26
C VAL A 121 -2.18 13.20 -10.68
N SER A 122 -2.22 12.28 -11.65
CA SER A 122 -2.51 12.61 -13.04
C SER A 122 -3.95 13.08 -13.29
N ALA A 123 -4.90 12.55 -12.54
CA ALA A 123 -6.32 12.92 -12.67
C ALA A 123 -6.68 14.19 -11.87
N ALA A 124 -5.99 14.44 -10.76
CA ALA A 124 -6.23 15.59 -9.89
C ALA A 124 -5.90 16.93 -10.56
N GLY A 125 -4.81 16.97 -11.32
CA GLY A 125 -4.34 18.17 -11.97
C GLY A 125 -3.61 19.15 -11.04
N GLU A 126 -3.00 20.17 -11.66
CA GLU A 126 -2.07 21.09 -11.01
C GLU A 126 -2.72 21.93 -9.89
N GLN A 127 -3.92 22.46 -10.12
CA GLN A 127 -4.61 23.28 -9.13
C GLN A 127 -4.95 22.52 -7.83
N VAL A 128 -5.28 21.24 -7.93
CA VAL A 128 -5.55 20.40 -6.76
C VAL A 128 -4.25 20.11 -6.02
N MET A 129 -3.14 19.88 -6.73
CA MET A 129 -1.84 19.68 -6.13
C MET A 129 -1.35 20.94 -5.40
N GLU A 130 -1.48 22.12 -5.99
CA GLU A 130 -1.16 23.40 -5.35
C GLU A 130 -1.95 23.58 -4.05
N ARG A 131 -3.25 23.28 -4.07
CA ARG A 131 -4.10 23.37 -2.88
C ARG A 131 -3.67 22.39 -1.80
N LEU A 132 -3.28 21.18 -2.18
CA LEU A 132 -2.78 20.17 -1.23
C LEU A 132 -1.49 20.62 -0.55
N ILE A 133 -0.56 21.23 -1.30
CA ILE A 133 0.70 21.79 -0.77
C ILE A 133 0.41 22.91 0.23
N GLN A 134 -0.49 23.84 -0.10
CA GLN A 134 -0.91 24.92 0.81
C GLN A 134 -1.42 24.35 2.15
N TYR A 135 -2.27 23.33 2.13
CA TYR A 135 -2.77 22.70 3.35
C TYR A 135 -1.67 22.01 4.18
N ALA A 136 -0.60 21.54 3.54
CA ALA A 136 0.53 20.95 4.25
C ALA A 136 1.40 22.03 4.92
N GLU A 137 1.55 23.19 4.29
CA GLU A 137 2.32 24.34 4.81
C GLU A 137 1.59 25.03 5.98
N ASP A 138 0.27 25.19 5.88
CA ASP A 138 -0.55 25.85 6.93
C ASP A 138 -0.60 25.06 8.26
N LYS A 139 -0.12 23.84 8.30
CA LYS A 139 -0.10 22.98 9.50
C LYS A 139 1.27 22.92 10.20
N GLN A 140 2.25 23.65 9.72
CA GLN A 140 3.56 23.79 10.37
C GLN A 140 3.63 25.08 11.15
#